data_3a972c82df865e0489614eb712001070
#
_entry.id   3a972c82df865e0489614eb712001070
#
_cell.length_a   1.000
_cell.length_b   1.000
_cell.length_c   1.000
_cell.angle_alpha   90.00
_cell.angle_beta   90.00
_cell.angle_gamma   90.00
#
_symmetry.space_group_name_H-M   'P 1'
#
loop_
_entity.id
_entity.type
_entity.pdbx_description
1 polymer ?
#
loop_
_entity_poly.entity_id
_entity_poly.type
_entity_poly.pdbx_seq_one_letter_code
_entity_poly.pdbx_strand_id
1 'polypeptide(L)'
;MVSATALKIVNVKKKDGGVYICKAENILGRTEDTIQVMIFQSLNFSVLPPKHLTPPLGLPVRLSCAAESDLTPSITWLKDGKPSLTADTNILKNNTLIIRKVTKSHAGLYTCRASNALSTIETSVEIKTAVAASSCSVIRKYVSGSSGSFVIDPDGNGGLAPFTVYCDMSDKNGVGVTVISHDSESRTLVDGYDGDGAYSRNINYSGASFPQLASLTDASKNCEQFIKYECYHSELLTGSGWWVSRHSAKMTYWGGASPGSNKCACGMTNSCVNSRSKCNCDNNDAVWRQDSGLLTDKTQLPVKQLRFGDTTRYGSIDEKGYHTLGKLKCYGIASE
;
A
#
# COMPACT_ATOMS: atom_id res chain seq x y z
N MET A 1 15.90 54.39 3.10
CA MET A 1 15.44 55.77 2.92
C MET A 1 15.53 56.45 4.28
N VAL A 2 16.32 57.49 4.39
CA VAL A 2 16.48 58.26 5.63
C VAL A 2 15.48 59.43 5.56
N SER A 3 14.53 59.51 6.48
CA SER A 3 13.76 60.73 6.73
C SER A 3 14.52 61.58 7.74
N ALA A 4 14.18 62.85 7.91
CA ALA A 4 14.89 63.76 8.83
C ALA A 4 14.97 63.27 10.29
N THR A 5 14.21 62.26 10.67
CA THR A 5 14.09 61.74 12.04
C THR A 5 14.08 60.22 12.17
N ALA A 6 14.16 59.44 11.07
CA ALA A 6 14.12 57.98 11.15
C ALA A 6 14.90 57.27 10.01
N LEU A 7 15.63 56.22 10.40
CA LEU A 7 16.25 55.24 9.48
C LEU A 7 15.29 54.07 9.31
N LYS A 8 14.83 53.79 8.09
CA LYS A 8 14.01 52.64 7.75
C LYS A 8 14.81 51.65 6.90
N ILE A 9 15.00 50.41 7.38
CA ILE A 9 15.62 49.30 6.64
C ILE A 9 14.48 48.44 6.09
N VAL A 10 14.46 48.21 4.78
CA VAL A 10 13.48 47.34 4.09
C VAL A 10 14.18 46.09 3.55
N ASN A 11 13.46 44.94 3.56
CA ASN A 11 14.00 43.64 3.15
C ASN A 11 15.27 43.25 3.95
N VAL A 12 15.16 43.35 5.26
CA VAL A 12 16.22 43.11 6.24
C VAL A 12 16.97 41.80 5.98
N LYS A 13 18.29 41.84 5.97
CA LYS A 13 19.21 40.68 5.82
C LYS A 13 20.17 40.60 7.00
N LYS A 14 20.76 39.42 7.27
CA LYS A 14 21.74 39.24 8.37
C LYS A 14 22.87 40.31 8.37
N LYS A 15 23.32 40.73 7.22
CA LYS A 15 24.34 41.78 7.08
C LYS A 15 23.92 43.18 7.55
N ASP A 16 22.60 43.40 7.72
CA ASP A 16 22.07 44.67 8.22
C ASP A 16 22.04 44.72 9.77
N GLY A 17 22.51 43.63 10.43
CA GLY A 17 22.80 43.66 11.87
C GLY A 17 24.08 44.41 12.18
N GLY A 18 24.13 45.03 13.35
CA GLY A 18 25.31 45.80 13.79
C GLY A 18 24.93 46.96 14.67
N VAL A 19 25.92 47.81 14.93
CA VAL A 19 25.78 49.03 15.74
C VAL A 19 25.43 50.17 14.81
N TYR A 20 24.30 50.84 15.04
CA TYR A 20 23.87 52.05 14.39
C TYR A 20 24.07 53.24 15.33
N ILE A 21 24.66 54.30 14.86
CA ILE A 21 24.93 55.52 15.60
C ILE A 21 24.07 56.64 15.06
N CYS A 22 23.20 57.20 15.89
CA CYS A 22 22.45 58.40 15.62
C CYS A 22 23.26 59.61 16.10
N LYS A 23 23.56 60.54 15.19
CA LYS A 23 24.28 61.75 15.50
C LYS A 23 23.40 62.97 15.27
N ALA A 24 23.33 63.84 16.27
CA ALA A 24 22.68 65.15 16.17
C ALA A 24 23.68 66.23 16.47
N GLU A 25 23.73 67.26 15.64
CA GLU A 25 24.68 68.36 15.71
C GLU A 25 24.01 69.72 15.41
N ASN A 26 24.38 70.73 16.21
CA ASN A 26 24.02 72.12 15.94
C ASN A 26 25.25 73.04 16.21
N ILE A 27 25.05 74.35 16.12
CA ILE A 27 26.13 75.35 16.30
C ILE A 27 26.68 75.39 17.74
N LEU A 28 25.97 74.80 18.72
CA LEU A 28 26.34 74.80 20.15
C LEU A 28 26.97 73.47 20.57
N GLY A 29 26.84 72.39 19.77
CA GLY A 29 27.42 71.09 20.15
C GLY A 29 26.88 69.93 19.38
N ARG A 30 27.42 68.75 19.68
CA ARG A 30 27.11 67.46 19.06
C ARG A 30 26.75 66.43 20.15
N THR A 31 25.80 65.58 19.86
CA THR A 31 25.44 64.41 20.69
C THR A 31 25.31 63.19 19.80
N GLU A 32 25.59 62.02 20.35
CA GLU A 32 25.51 60.74 19.70
C GLU A 32 24.78 59.74 20.60
N ASP A 33 23.99 58.85 20.02
CA ASP A 33 23.40 57.71 20.68
C ASP A 33 23.54 56.46 19.80
N THR A 34 23.65 55.31 20.43
CA THR A 34 23.94 54.03 19.75
C THR A 34 22.87 52.99 20.02
N ILE A 35 22.49 52.26 18.96
CA ILE A 35 21.57 51.12 19.06
C ILE A 35 22.21 49.88 18.42
N GLN A 36 22.17 48.74 19.16
CA GLN A 36 22.56 47.42 18.65
C GLN A 36 21.37 46.78 17.97
N VAL A 37 21.49 46.56 16.65
CA VAL A 37 20.49 45.81 15.87
C VAL A 37 20.94 44.38 15.69
N MET A 38 20.15 43.41 16.16
CA MET A 38 20.35 41.98 15.97
C MET A 38 19.29 41.45 15.01
N ILE A 39 19.73 40.65 14.02
CA ILE A 39 18.82 40.07 13.01
C ILE A 39 18.92 38.55 13.09
N PHE A 40 17.79 37.94 13.34
CA PHE A 40 17.63 36.50 13.48
C PHE A 40 16.86 35.92 12.30
N GLN A 41 17.21 34.71 11.87
CA GLN A 41 16.41 33.93 10.95
C GLN A 41 15.05 33.60 11.61
N SER A 42 13.96 33.80 10.87
CA SER A 42 12.61 33.49 11.36
C SER A 42 12.47 32.01 11.67
N LEU A 43 11.60 31.71 12.63
CA LEU A 43 11.24 30.32 12.97
C LEU A 43 10.44 29.71 11.84
N ASN A 44 10.89 28.54 11.31
CA ASN A 44 10.23 27.78 10.26
C ASN A 44 10.26 26.28 10.56
N PHE A 45 9.25 25.54 10.08
CA PHE A 45 9.27 24.08 10.15
C PHE A 45 10.24 23.51 9.11
N SER A 46 11.15 22.62 9.56
CA SER A 46 12.02 21.81 8.69
C SER A 46 11.44 20.41 8.46
N VAL A 47 10.57 19.90 9.38
CA VAL A 47 9.82 18.66 9.23
C VAL A 47 8.37 18.90 9.64
N LEU A 48 7.44 18.55 8.77
CA LEU A 48 6.01 18.66 8.99
C LEU A 48 5.36 17.29 9.15
N PRO A 49 4.43 17.09 10.10
CA PRO A 49 3.56 15.92 10.12
C PRO A 49 2.58 15.95 8.93
N PRO A 50 2.01 14.79 8.51
CA PRO A 50 0.95 14.76 7.50
C PRO A 50 -0.29 15.52 8.02
N LYS A 51 -1.11 16.07 7.12
CA LYS A 51 -2.33 16.80 7.51
C LYS A 51 -3.42 15.90 8.09
N HIS A 52 -3.55 14.68 7.56
CA HIS A 52 -4.53 13.68 7.98
C HIS A 52 -3.86 12.32 8.09
N LEU A 53 -4.29 11.53 9.07
CA LEU A 53 -3.82 10.18 9.29
C LEU A 53 -4.96 9.30 9.79
N THR A 54 -5.15 8.13 9.19
CA THR A 54 -6.16 7.15 9.61
C THR A 54 -5.49 5.83 10.00
N PRO A 55 -4.83 5.78 11.18
CA PRO A 55 -4.15 4.59 11.62
C PRO A 55 -5.15 3.54 12.10
N PRO A 56 -4.90 2.24 11.79
CA PRO A 56 -5.66 1.14 12.34
C PRO A 56 -5.53 1.05 13.85
N LEU A 57 -6.61 0.60 14.53
CA LEU A 57 -6.57 0.31 15.96
C LEU A 57 -5.54 -0.78 16.27
N GLY A 58 -4.88 -0.62 17.41
CA GLY A 58 -3.88 -1.56 17.91
C GLY A 58 -2.47 -1.35 17.35
N LEU A 59 -2.29 -0.55 16.31
CA LEU A 59 -1.00 -0.29 15.68
C LEU A 59 -0.33 0.99 16.24
N PRO A 60 1.00 1.09 16.19
CA PRO A 60 1.70 2.30 16.60
C PRO A 60 1.63 3.38 15.53
N VAL A 61 1.67 4.64 15.97
CA VAL A 61 1.77 5.83 15.10
C VAL A 61 2.98 6.66 15.50
N ARG A 62 3.65 7.25 14.54
CA ARG A 62 4.75 8.20 14.72
C ARG A 62 4.44 9.50 13.99
N LEU A 63 4.51 10.62 14.70
CA LEU A 63 4.35 11.96 14.16
C LEU A 63 5.66 12.70 14.34
N SER A 64 6.33 13.04 13.26
CA SER A 64 7.58 13.79 13.29
C SER A 64 7.31 15.27 13.06
N CYS A 65 7.98 16.12 13.84
CA CYS A 65 7.94 17.56 13.72
C CYS A 65 9.29 18.15 14.12
N ALA A 66 9.83 19.04 13.29
CA ALA A 66 11.05 19.77 13.61
C ALA A 66 10.97 21.19 13.06
N ALA A 67 11.63 22.11 13.74
CA ALA A 67 11.73 23.51 13.34
C ALA A 67 13.16 24.02 13.47
N GLU A 68 13.49 25.05 12.72
CA GLU A 68 14.80 25.67 12.70
C GLU A 68 14.70 27.20 12.78
N SER A 69 15.68 27.82 13.41
CA SER A 69 15.86 29.27 13.58
C SER A 69 17.26 29.53 14.14
N ASP A 70 17.75 30.76 14.07
CA ASP A 70 19.00 31.14 14.76
C ASP A 70 18.86 31.07 16.29
N LEU A 71 17.64 31.19 16.82
CA LEU A 71 17.33 30.96 18.22
C LEU A 71 16.74 29.57 18.36
N THR A 72 17.38 28.70 19.15
CA THR A 72 17.00 27.29 19.35
C THR A 72 15.50 27.15 19.65
N PRO A 73 14.71 26.49 18.77
CA PRO A 73 13.30 26.31 19.02
C PRO A 73 13.05 25.14 20.00
N SER A 74 11.99 25.29 20.78
CA SER A 74 11.39 24.20 21.56
C SER A 74 10.16 23.67 20.82
N ILE A 75 9.97 22.34 20.85
CA ILE A 75 8.77 21.67 20.26
C ILE A 75 7.90 21.14 21.38
N THR A 76 6.61 21.43 21.28
CA THR A 76 5.57 20.89 22.17
C THR A 76 4.45 20.26 21.35
N TRP A 77 3.95 19.13 21.79
CA TRP A 77 2.76 18.50 21.18
C TRP A 77 1.54 18.74 22.06
N LEU A 78 0.44 19.11 21.39
CA LEU A 78 -0.89 19.30 22.00
C LEU A 78 -1.86 18.30 21.40
N LYS A 79 -2.81 17.79 22.18
CA LYS A 79 -3.96 17.02 21.69
C LYS A 79 -5.23 17.81 22.00
N ASP A 80 -6.01 18.11 20.95
CA ASP A 80 -7.25 18.91 21.05
C ASP A 80 -7.03 20.22 21.84
N GLY A 81 -5.90 20.89 21.54
CA GLY A 81 -5.47 22.15 22.17
C GLY A 81 -4.91 22.02 23.60
N LYS A 82 -4.81 20.81 24.15
CA LYS A 82 -4.31 20.56 25.52
C LYS A 82 -2.95 19.87 25.49
N PRO A 83 -2.04 20.19 26.44
CA PRO A 83 -0.73 19.54 26.56
C PRO A 83 -0.79 18.12 27.14
N SER A 84 -1.96 17.69 27.60
CA SER A 84 -2.14 16.33 28.17
C SER A 84 -2.20 15.30 27.05
N LEU A 85 -1.15 14.53 26.89
CA LEU A 85 -1.09 13.35 26.06
C LEU A 85 -1.53 12.12 26.88
N THR A 86 -2.07 11.10 26.21
CA THR A 86 -2.48 9.85 26.87
C THR A 86 -1.27 9.07 27.38
N ALA A 87 -1.46 8.19 28.36
CA ALA A 87 -0.37 7.38 28.96
C ALA A 87 0.39 6.50 27.94
N ASP A 88 -0.27 6.12 26.84
CA ASP A 88 0.32 5.32 25.74
C ASP A 88 1.12 6.17 24.74
N THR A 89 1.25 7.48 24.99
CA THR A 89 1.94 8.42 24.11
C THR A 89 3.30 8.77 24.70
N ASN A 90 4.32 8.83 23.87
CA ASN A 90 5.67 9.22 24.26
C ASN A 90 6.27 10.19 23.25
N ILE A 91 7.08 11.14 23.73
CA ILE A 91 7.84 12.07 22.88
C ILE A 91 9.32 11.68 22.98
N LEU A 92 9.92 11.38 21.83
CA LEU A 92 11.35 11.06 21.73
C LEU A 92 12.21 12.33 21.84
N LYS A 93 13.52 12.14 22.07
CA LYS A 93 14.50 13.25 22.11
C LYS A 93 14.55 14.10 20.83
N ASN A 94 14.16 13.54 19.68
CA ASN A 94 14.06 14.24 18.42
C ASN A 94 12.66 14.86 18.16
N ASN A 95 11.87 15.04 19.21
CA ASN A 95 10.51 15.59 19.19
C ASN A 95 9.47 14.77 18.42
N THR A 96 9.78 13.52 18.03
CA THR A 96 8.80 12.61 17.42
C THR A 96 7.82 12.13 18.50
N LEU A 97 6.54 12.39 18.29
CA LEU A 97 5.46 11.85 19.10
C LEU A 97 5.16 10.42 18.64
N ILE A 98 5.10 9.48 19.58
CA ILE A 98 4.79 8.08 19.37
C ILE A 98 3.51 7.71 20.15
N ILE A 99 2.54 7.16 19.47
CA ILE A 99 1.42 6.43 20.07
C ILE A 99 1.74 4.95 19.90
N ARG A 100 1.99 4.22 21.00
CA ARG A 100 2.45 2.82 20.93
C ARG A 100 1.36 1.87 20.43
N LYS A 101 0.12 2.12 20.81
CA LYS A 101 -1.03 1.31 20.43
C LYS A 101 -2.24 2.23 20.24
N VAL A 102 -2.63 2.47 18.99
CA VAL A 102 -3.76 3.33 18.69
C VAL A 102 -5.06 2.73 19.21
N THR A 103 -5.84 3.55 19.90
CA THR A 103 -7.20 3.24 20.37
C THR A 103 -8.15 4.31 19.89
N LYS A 104 -9.47 4.12 20.01
CA LYS A 104 -10.47 5.14 19.65
C LYS A 104 -10.25 6.48 20.36
N SER A 105 -9.70 6.47 21.58
CA SER A 105 -9.40 7.69 22.35
C SER A 105 -8.24 8.51 21.77
N HIS A 106 -7.47 7.96 20.83
CA HIS A 106 -6.39 8.66 20.14
C HIS A 106 -6.88 9.43 18.91
N ALA A 107 -8.14 9.29 18.49
CA ALA A 107 -8.72 10.20 17.50
C ALA A 107 -8.72 11.64 18.03
N GLY A 108 -8.51 12.61 17.14
CA GLY A 108 -8.46 14.03 17.49
C GLY A 108 -7.40 14.81 16.72
N LEU A 109 -7.27 16.09 17.05
CA LEU A 109 -6.33 17.02 16.45
C LEU A 109 -5.03 17.07 17.26
N TYR A 110 -3.90 16.68 16.66
CA TYR A 110 -2.59 16.81 17.25
C TYR A 110 -1.87 17.99 16.65
N THR A 111 -1.47 18.95 17.49
CA THR A 111 -0.78 20.17 17.07
C THR A 111 0.66 20.15 17.52
N CYS A 112 1.58 20.28 16.58
CA CYS A 112 2.98 20.55 16.84
C CYS A 112 3.14 22.07 16.94
N ARG A 113 3.59 22.54 18.09
CA ARG A 113 3.92 23.94 18.37
C ARG A 113 5.43 24.08 18.51
N ALA A 114 6.01 24.90 17.65
CA ALA A 114 7.42 25.30 17.75
C ALA A 114 7.50 26.74 18.26
N SER A 115 8.32 26.98 19.30
CA SER A 115 8.47 28.29 19.93
C SER A 115 9.93 28.60 20.21
N ASN A 116 10.32 29.86 20.00
CA ASN A 116 11.56 30.43 20.50
C ASN A 116 11.27 31.75 21.24
N ALA A 117 12.30 32.49 21.62
CA ALA A 117 12.14 33.76 22.36
C ALA A 117 11.40 34.86 21.58
N LEU A 118 11.28 34.75 20.25
CA LEU A 118 10.71 35.80 19.40
C LEU A 118 9.37 35.43 18.80
N SER A 119 9.06 34.14 18.60
CA SER A 119 7.88 33.74 17.85
C SER A 119 7.43 32.32 18.17
N THR A 120 6.19 32.02 17.78
CA THR A 120 5.59 30.69 17.86
C THR A 120 4.91 30.38 16.54
N ILE A 121 5.09 29.17 16.03
CA ILE A 121 4.41 28.66 14.83
C ILE A 121 3.78 27.30 15.15
N GLU A 122 2.69 26.95 14.47
CA GLU A 122 1.94 25.73 14.69
C GLU A 122 1.63 25.00 13.39
N THR A 123 1.58 23.68 13.47
CA THR A 123 1.06 22.81 12.42
C THR A 123 0.28 21.67 13.07
N SER A 124 -0.76 21.16 12.38
CA SER A 124 -1.63 20.14 12.96
C SER A 124 -1.83 18.95 12.03
N VAL A 125 -2.08 17.79 12.65
CA VAL A 125 -2.51 16.55 12.01
C VAL A 125 -3.80 16.05 12.65
N GLU A 126 -4.81 15.76 11.82
CA GLU A 126 -6.04 15.11 12.28
C GLU A 126 -5.85 13.59 12.26
N ILE A 127 -6.02 12.93 13.42
CA ILE A 127 -6.03 11.46 13.51
C ILE A 127 -7.50 11.00 13.57
N LYS A 128 -7.89 10.17 12.57
CA LYS A 128 -9.13 9.38 12.55
C LYS A 128 -8.76 7.91 12.70
N THR A 129 -9.33 7.19 13.66
CA THR A 129 -8.99 5.79 13.89
C THR A 129 -9.87 4.87 13.05
N ALA A 130 -9.25 3.91 12.33
CA ALA A 130 -9.94 2.80 11.68
C ALA A 130 -9.99 1.58 12.60
N VAL A 131 -11.02 0.71 12.45
CA VAL A 131 -11.14 -0.51 13.27
C VAL A 131 -10.01 -1.48 12.98
N ALA A 132 -9.69 -1.66 11.69
CA ALA A 132 -8.56 -2.45 11.24
C ALA A 132 -7.92 -1.82 9.99
N ALA A 133 -6.74 -2.29 9.58
CA ALA A 133 -6.11 -1.90 8.34
C ALA A 133 -6.86 -2.52 7.15
N SER A 134 -6.91 -1.83 6.01
CA SER A 134 -7.56 -2.38 4.82
C SER A 134 -6.74 -3.48 4.13
N SER A 135 -5.43 -3.55 4.37
CA SER A 135 -4.52 -4.53 3.76
C SER A 135 -3.18 -4.61 4.48
N CYS A 136 -2.38 -5.63 4.15
CA CYS A 136 -1.01 -5.76 4.65
C CYS A 136 -0.10 -4.60 4.21
N SER A 137 -0.35 -3.97 3.07
CA SER A 137 0.40 -2.78 2.65
C SER A 137 0.13 -1.57 3.54
N VAL A 138 -1.10 -1.41 4.03
CA VAL A 138 -1.43 -0.39 5.04
C VAL A 138 -0.76 -0.73 6.38
N ILE A 139 -0.76 -2.00 6.80
CA ILE A 139 -0.03 -2.46 8.00
C ILE A 139 1.46 -2.13 7.86
N ARG A 140 2.07 -2.46 6.73
CA ARG A 140 3.50 -2.21 6.47
C ARG A 140 3.87 -0.73 6.53
N LYS A 141 3.00 0.14 6.08
CA LYS A 141 3.23 1.60 6.08
C LYS A 141 3.35 2.18 7.50
N TYR A 142 2.59 1.63 8.46
CA TYR A 142 2.50 2.17 9.83
C TYR A 142 3.21 1.31 10.88
N VAL A 143 3.56 0.07 10.54
CA VAL A 143 4.27 -0.88 11.42
C VAL A 143 5.50 -1.33 10.66
N SER A 144 6.70 -1.04 11.13
CA SER A 144 7.92 -1.63 10.56
C SER A 144 7.85 -3.15 10.75
N GLY A 145 7.62 -3.93 9.66
CA GLY A 145 7.00 -5.18 9.82
C GLY A 145 7.83 -6.43 9.84
N SER A 146 7.52 -7.24 10.79
CA SER A 146 7.72 -8.68 10.68
C SER A 146 6.51 -9.30 9.96
N SER A 147 6.74 -10.28 9.10
CA SER A 147 5.68 -11.08 8.51
C SER A 147 4.90 -11.85 9.58
N GLY A 148 3.62 -12.08 9.38
CA GLY A 148 2.76 -12.76 10.35
C GLY A 148 1.27 -12.64 10.04
N SER A 149 0.44 -13.12 10.96
CA SER A 149 -1.02 -13.06 10.85
C SER A 149 -1.56 -11.76 11.43
N PHE A 150 -2.44 -11.08 10.68
CA PHE A 150 -3.07 -9.83 11.06
C PHE A 150 -4.56 -9.84 10.70
N VAL A 151 -5.35 -9.07 11.44
CA VAL A 151 -6.76 -8.82 11.09
C VAL A 151 -6.80 -7.60 10.18
N ILE A 152 -7.51 -7.72 9.04
CA ILE A 152 -7.75 -6.64 8.10
C ILE A 152 -9.26 -6.39 7.91
N ASP A 153 -9.59 -5.18 7.46
CA ASP A 153 -10.93 -4.72 7.16
C ASP A 153 -10.89 -3.87 5.88
N PRO A 154 -10.94 -4.49 4.69
CA PRO A 154 -10.73 -3.79 3.43
C PRO A 154 -11.76 -2.73 3.08
N ASP A 155 -13.03 -2.90 3.48
CA ASP A 155 -14.13 -1.97 3.22
C ASP A 155 -14.46 -1.05 4.42
N GLY A 156 -13.74 -1.23 5.54
CA GLY A 156 -13.82 -0.35 6.70
C GLY A 156 -15.06 -0.52 7.57
N ASN A 157 -15.27 0.45 8.46
CA ASN A 157 -16.33 0.39 9.46
C ASN A 157 -17.73 0.34 8.84
N GLY A 158 -18.51 -0.66 9.23
CA GLY A 158 -19.91 -0.83 8.81
C GLY A 158 -20.10 -1.65 7.54
N GLY A 159 -19.01 -2.14 6.94
CA GLY A 159 -19.01 -3.08 5.82
C GLY A 159 -19.08 -4.55 6.25
N LEU A 160 -18.29 -5.38 5.60
CA LEU A 160 -18.15 -6.80 5.93
C LEU A 160 -17.33 -6.98 7.20
N ALA A 161 -17.48 -8.12 7.86
CA ALA A 161 -16.70 -8.41 9.08
C ALA A 161 -15.18 -8.44 8.77
N PRO A 162 -14.32 -7.89 9.65
CA PRO A 162 -12.87 -8.04 9.55
C PRO A 162 -12.47 -9.53 9.55
N PHE A 163 -11.37 -9.87 8.87
CA PHE A 163 -10.89 -11.23 8.76
C PHE A 163 -9.37 -11.33 8.89
N THR A 164 -8.89 -12.52 9.26
CA THR A 164 -7.46 -12.76 9.47
C THR A 164 -6.78 -13.19 8.18
N VAL A 165 -5.62 -12.57 7.90
CA VAL A 165 -4.78 -12.86 6.75
C VAL A 165 -3.32 -13.05 7.16
N TYR A 166 -2.52 -13.67 6.30
CA TYR A 166 -1.07 -13.64 6.44
C TYR A 166 -0.47 -12.46 5.67
N CYS A 167 0.32 -11.65 6.35
CA CYS A 167 1.08 -10.57 5.73
C CYS A 167 2.53 -11.00 5.50
N ASP A 168 2.97 -11.03 4.25
CA ASP A 168 4.37 -11.16 3.89
C ASP A 168 4.99 -9.77 3.71
N MET A 169 5.89 -9.43 4.62
CA MET A 169 6.54 -8.10 4.64
C MET A 169 7.87 -8.07 3.88
N SER A 170 8.28 -9.20 3.28
CA SER A 170 9.52 -9.35 2.51
C SER A 170 9.30 -9.44 1.01
N ASP A 171 8.17 -10.01 0.57
CA ASP A 171 7.82 -10.13 -0.85
C ASP A 171 7.59 -8.76 -1.51
N LYS A 172 7.74 -8.69 -2.84
CA LYS A 172 7.52 -7.48 -3.65
C LYS A 172 8.27 -6.23 -3.11
N ASN A 173 9.56 -6.41 -2.76
CA ASN A 173 10.41 -5.35 -2.19
C ASN A 173 9.90 -4.80 -0.85
N GLY A 174 9.19 -5.62 -0.09
CA GLY A 174 8.74 -5.27 1.26
C GLY A 174 7.58 -4.29 1.33
N VAL A 175 6.71 -4.24 0.31
CA VAL A 175 5.53 -3.36 0.32
C VAL A 175 4.40 -3.84 1.24
N GLY A 176 4.52 -5.05 1.82
CA GLY A 176 3.47 -5.69 2.61
C GLY A 176 2.42 -6.37 1.72
N VAL A 177 2.60 -7.66 1.47
CA VAL A 177 1.73 -8.47 0.62
C VAL A 177 0.69 -9.20 1.47
N THR A 178 -0.58 -9.02 1.16
CA THR A 178 -1.67 -9.80 1.74
C THR A 178 -1.76 -11.13 0.99
N VAL A 179 -1.59 -12.24 1.72
CA VAL A 179 -1.53 -13.59 1.17
C VAL A 179 -2.72 -14.40 1.69
N ILE A 180 -3.52 -14.94 0.77
CA ILE A 180 -4.70 -15.76 1.08
C ILE A 180 -4.49 -17.16 0.50
N SER A 181 -4.51 -18.15 1.37
CA SER A 181 -4.42 -19.56 1.03
C SER A 181 -5.78 -20.16 0.65
N HIS A 182 -5.76 -21.30 -0.05
CA HIS A 182 -6.96 -22.04 -0.42
C HIS A 182 -6.69 -23.56 -0.55
N ASP A 183 -7.74 -24.33 -0.78
CA ASP A 183 -7.72 -25.79 -0.82
C ASP A 183 -7.24 -26.42 -2.15
N SER A 184 -6.73 -25.63 -3.09
CA SER A 184 -6.35 -26.09 -4.43
C SER A 184 -4.93 -25.67 -4.83
N GLU A 185 -4.02 -25.49 -3.84
CA GLU A 185 -2.62 -25.09 -4.06
C GLU A 185 -1.74 -26.27 -4.53
N SER A 186 -2.13 -27.48 -4.17
CA SER A 186 -1.38 -28.70 -4.55
C SER A 186 -1.61 -29.06 -6.02
N ARG A 187 -0.59 -29.65 -6.64
CA ARG A 187 -0.68 -30.24 -7.98
C ARG A 187 -1.72 -31.37 -7.96
N THR A 188 -2.82 -31.21 -8.69
CA THR A 188 -4.00 -32.09 -8.64
C THR A 188 -4.23 -32.72 -10.02
N LEU A 189 -4.38 -34.04 -10.05
CA LEU A 189 -4.66 -34.81 -11.27
C LEU A 189 -6.09 -34.51 -11.80
N VAL A 190 -6.18 -34.38 -13.10
CA VAL A 190 -7.44 -34.33 -13.87
C VAL A 190 -7.39 -35.51 -14.83
N ASP A 191 -8.26 -36.49 -14.65
CA ASP A 191 -8.32 -37.73 -15.40
C ASP A 191 -9.75 -38.27 -15.40
N GLY A 192 -10.24 -38.77 -16.53
CA GLY A 192 -11.58 -39.36 -16.66
C GLY A 192 -12.69 -38.39 -16.99
N TYR A 193 -12.40 -37.20 -17.55
CA TYR A 193 -13.37 -36.17 -17.92
C TYR A 193 -13.26 -35.82 -19.42
N ASP A 194 -14.25 -36.19 -20.22
CA ASP A 194 -14.25 -36.05 -21.68
C ASP A 194 -14.76 -34.65 -22.12
N GLY A 195 -15.98 -34.30 -21.72
CA GLY A 195 -16.60 -33.07 -22.22
C GLY A 195 -15.91 -31.78 -21.76
N ASP A 196 -16.14 -30.71 -22.53
CA ASP A 196 -15.62 -29.37 -22.23
C ASP A 196 -15.96 -28.93 -20.80
N GLY A 197 -14.92 -28.71 -19.99
CA GLY A 197 -15.05 -28.28 -18.61
C GLY A 197 -15.80 -29.28 -17.71
N ALA A 198 -15.88 -30.58 -18.06
CA ALA A 198 -16.56 -31.61 -17.28
C ALA A 198 -15.97 -31.74 -15.86
N TYR A 199 -14.67 -31.67 -15.73
CA TYR A 199 -14.02 -31.49 -14.43
C TYR A 199 -14.34 -30.13 -13.86
N SER A 200 -14.67 -30.09 -12.57
CA SER A 200 -15.04 -28.86 -11.86
C SER A 200 -14.42 -28.85 -10.47
N ARG A 201 -13.54 -27.87 -10.20
CA ARG A 201 -12.94 -27.64 -8.89
C ARG A 201 -13.33 -26.25 -8.38
N ASN A 202 -14.23 -26.21 -7.39
CA ASN A 202 -14.51 -24.99 -6.64
C ASN A 202 -13.35 -24.67 -5.71
N ILE A 203 -12.99 -23.41 -5.61
CA ILE A 203 -11.89 -22.94 -4.77
C ILE A 203 -12.45 -22.40 -3.46
N ASN A 204 -12.01 -22.97 -2.33
CA ASN A 204 -12.40 -22.52 -1.01
C ASN A 204 -11.22 -21.79 -0.36
N TYR A 205 -11.34 -20.48 -0.22
CA TYR A 205 -10.33 -19.64 0.39
C TYR A 205 -10.39 -19.70 1.91
N SER A 206 -9.21 -19.83 2.55
CA SER A 206 -9.11 -19.99 3.99
C SER A 206 -9.41 -18.68 4.72
N GLY A 207 -10.41 -18.70 5.60
CA GLY A 207 -10.70 -17.59 6.52
C GLY A 207 -11.31 -16.35 5.88
N ALA A 208 -11.71 -16.38 4.60
CA ALA A 208 -12.29 -15.23 3.91
C ALA A 208 -13.40 -15.65 2.92
N SER A 209 -14.48 -14.90 2.89
CA SER A 209 -15.54 -15.03 1.91
C SER A 209 -15.21 -14.30 0.59
N PHE A 210 -15.85 -14.69 -0.52
CA PHE A 210 -15.68 -13.99 -1.81
C PHE A 210 -15.97 -12.49 -1.75
N PRO A 211 -17.01 -11.99 -1.05
CA PRO A 211 -17.20 -10.55 -0.85
C PRO A 211 -16.02 -9.87 -0.13
N GLN A 212 -15.48 -10.47 0.93
CA GLN A 212 -14.30 -9.92 1.63
C GLN A 212 -13.06 -9.89 0.73
N LEU A 213 -12.85 -10.93 -0.11
CA LEU A 213 -11.76 -10.97 -1.08
C LEU A 213 -11.95 -9.95 -2.21
N ALA A 214 -13.19 -9.70 -2.63
CA ALA A 214 -13.50 -8.62 -3.58
C ALA A 214 -13.12 -7.25 -2.99
N SER A 215 -13.54 -6.95 -1.76
CA SER A 215 -13.15 -5.71 -1.06
C SER A 215 -11.63 -5.59 -0.93
N LEU A 216 -10.92 -6.69 -0.64
CA LEU A 216 -9.44 -6.71 -0.58
C LEU A 216 -8.82 -6.35 -1.94
N THR A 217 -9.32 -6.94 -3.04
CA THR A 217 -8.79 -6.63 -4.37
C THR A 217 -9.05 -5.19 -4.77
N ASP A 218 -10.18 -4.61 -4.37
CA ASP A 218 -10.53 -3.22 -4.64
C ASP A 218 -9.66 -2.25 -3.81
N ALA A 219 -9.39 -2.57 -2.54
CA ALA A 219 -8.52 -1.78 -1.66
C ALA A 219 -7.03 -1.85 -2.02
N SER A 220 -6.62 -2.84 -2.83
CA SER A 220 -5.23 -3.06 -3.24
C SER A 220 -4.94 -2.47 -4.61
N LYS A 221 -3.71 -1.95 -4.81
CA LYS A 221 -3.27 -1.45 -6.12
C LYS A 221 -3.13 -2.58 -7.12
N ASN A 222 -2.54 -3.69 -6.70
CA ASN A 222 -2.28 -4.87 -7.52
C ASN A 222 -2.74 -6.13 -6.79
N CYS A 223 -3.27 -7.09 -7.54
CA CYS A 223 -3.46 -8.47 -7.10
C CYS A 223 -2.98 -9.43 -8.17
N GLU A 224 -2.52 -10.59 -7.75
CA GLU A 224 -2.04 -11.65 -8.63
C GLU A 224 -2.39 -13.03 -8.08
N GLN A 225 -2.61 -13.98 -8.98
CA GLN A 225 -2.77 -15.38 -8.62
C GLN A 225 -2.10 -16.25 -9.70
N PHE A 226 -1.16 -17.11 -9.28
CA PHE A 226 -0.50 -18.02 -10.20
C PHE A 226 -1.43 -19.14 -10.61
N ILE A 227 -1.44 -19.49 -11.90
CA ILE A 227 -2.21 -20.62 -12.43
C ILE A 227 -1.34 -21.43 -13.37
N LYS A 228 -1.45 -22.78 -13.29
CA LYS A 228 -0.74 -23.72 -14.16
C LYS A 228 -1.63 -24.88 -14.54
N TYR A 229 -1.55 -25.31 -15.78
CA TYR A 229 -2.06 -26.58 -16.29
C TYR A 229 -0.94 -27.35 -17.00
N GLU A 230 -0.72 -28.58 -16.59
CA GLU A 230 0.18 -29.55 -17.23
C GLU A 230 -0.69 -30.55 -17.98
N CYS A 231 -0.38 -30.86 -19.22
CA CYS A 231 -1.23 -31.59 -20.14
C CYS A 231 -0.44 -32.69 -20.87
N TYR A 232 -1.09 -33.79 -21.08
CA TYR A 232 -0.64 -34.90 -21.93
C TYR A 232 -1.85 -35.38 -22.76
N HIS A 233 -1.82 -35.17 -24.06
CA HIS A 233 -2.96 -35.37 -24.95
C HIS A 233 -4.24 -34.68 -24.43
N SER A 234 -4.13 -33.45 -23.92
CA SER A 234 -5.25 -32.73 -23.32
C SER A 234 -5.16 -31.25 -23.66
N GLU A 235 -6.23 -30.71 -24.21
CA GLU A 235 -6.31 -29.32 -24.63
C GLU A 235 -6.68 -28.38 -23.48
N LEU A 236 -6.42 -27.10 -23.66
CA LEU A 236 -6.75 -26.07 -22.65
C LEU A 236 -7.77 -25.05 -23.20
N LEU A 237 -7.34 -24.06 -23.97
CA LEU A 237 -8.18 -22.94 -24.40
C LEU A 237 -8.93 -23.16 -25.73
N THR A 238 -8.74 -24.25 -26.39
CA THR A 238 -9.51 -24.66 -27.60
C THR A 238 -10.99 -25.00 -27.30
N GLY A 239 -11.34 -25.10 -26.03
CA GLY A 239 -12.69 -25.33 -25.54
C GLY A 239 -12.72 -26.08 -24.23
N SER A 240 -11.75 -26.97 -24.02
CA SER A 240 -11.79 -27.99 -22.98
C SER A 240 -11.50 -27.46 -21.57
N GLY A 241 -10.71 -26.35 -21.42
CA GLY A 241 -10.36 -25.81 -20.12
C GLY A 241 -10.51 -24.29 -20.00
N TRP A 242 -10.83 -23.82 -18.79
CA TRP A 242 -10.90 -22.40 -18.43
C TRP A 242 -10.89 -22.21 -16.93
N TRP A 243 -10.69 -20.99 -16.47
CA TRP A 243 -10.95 -20.59 -15.11
C TRP A 243 -12.22 -19.71 -15.02
N VAL A 244 -12.82 -19.67 -13.84
CA VAL A 244 -14.02 -18.90 -13.56
C VAL A 244 -13.69 -17.77 -12.60
N SER A 245 -14.06 -16.54 -12.97
CA SER A 245 -13.82 -15.35 -12.18
C SER A 245 -14.67 -15.30 -10.91
N ARG A 246 -14.38 -14.37 -10.02
CA ARG A 246 -15.20 -14.11 -8.81
C ARG A 246 -16.66 -13.80 -9.16
N HIS A 247 -16.93 -13.26 -10.34
CA HIS A 247 -18.27 -12.94 -10.86
C HIS A 247 -18.96 -14.11 -11.56
N SER A 248 -18.39 -15.32 -11.48
CA SER A 248 -18.89 -16.52 -12.17
C SER A 248 -18.83 -16.46 -13.70
N ALA A 249 -17.98 -15.58 -14.26
CA ALA A 249 -17.74 -15.51 -15.69
C ALA A 249 -16.69 -16.53 -16.14
N LYS A 250 -16.94 -17.19 -17.29
CA LYS A 250 -15.96 -18.04 -17.99
C LYS A 250 -14.84 -17.15 -18.53
N MET A 251 -13.60 -17.43 -18.14
CA MET A 251 -12.43 -16.68 -18.56
C MET A 251 -11.61 -17.50 -19.55
N THR A 252 -11.45 -16.98 -20.75
CA THR A 252 -10.84 -17.65 -21.89
C THR A 252 -9.41 -17.19 -22.18
N TYR A 253 -8.70 -16.71 -21.17
CA TYR A 253 -7.26 -16.45 -21.20
C TYR A 253 -6.59 -17.15 -20.02
N TRP A 254 -5.30 -17.41 -20.12
CA TRP A 254 -4.55 -18.12 -19.08
C TRP A 254 -3.47 -17.23 -18.45
N GLY A 255 -2.79 -17.75 -17.43
CA GLY A 255 -1.74 -17.00 -16.71
C GLY A 255 -0.65 -16.44 -17.62
N GLY A 256 -0.29 -15.18 -17.42
CA GLY A 256 0.67 -14.43 -18.23
C GLY A 256 0.11 -13.86 -19.53
N ALA A 257 -1.17 -14.09 -19.86
CA ALA A 257 -1.84 -13.48 -21.00
C ALA A 257 -2.76 -12.32 -20.57
N SER A 258 -3.02 -11.42 -21.51
CA SER A 258 -3.92 -10.30 -21.28
C SER A 258 -5.38 -10.74 -21.25
N PRO A 259 -6.25 -10.11 -20.42
CA PRO A 259 -7.69 -10.33 -20.44
C PRO A 259 -8.29 -10.23 -21.86
N GLY A 260 -9.18 -11.16 -22.21
CA GLY A 260 -9.85 -11.19 -23.51
C GLY A 260 -8.99 -11.64 -24.70
N SER A 261 -7.72 -12.01 -24.48
CA SER A 261 -6.82 -12.43 -25.55
C SER A 261 -7.13 -13.82 -26.14
N ASN A 262 -7.84 -14.66 -25.40
CA ASN A 262 -8.03 -16.09 -25.69
C ASN A 262 -6.70 -16.83 -25.90
N LYS A 263 -5.69 -16.50 -25.11
CA LYS A 263 -4.33 -17.02 -25.22
C LYS A 263 -3.75 -17.40 -23.87
N CYS A 264 -2.70 -18.22 -23.90
CA CYS A 264 -1.73 -18.39 -22.82
C CYS A 264 -0.54 -17.45 -23.01
N ALA A 265 0.38 -17.41 -22.04
CA ALA A 265 1.58 -16.57 -22.11
C ALA A 265 2.37 -16.77 -23.41
N CYS A 266 2.61 -18.02 -23.82
CA CYS A 266 3.32 -18.32 -25.05
C CYS A 266 2.64 -17.78 -26.30
N GLY A 267 1.29 -17.77 -26.34
CA GLY A 267 0.52 -17.20 -27.44
C GLY A 267 0.61 -15.67 -27.54
N MET A 268 0.93 -14.98 -26.44
CA MET A 268 1.14 -13.54 -26.44
C MET A 268 2.46 -13.15 -27.13
N THR A 269 3.46 -14.01 -27.03
CA THR A 269 4.82 -13.80 -27.56
C THR A 269 5.15 -14.63 -28.80
N ASN A 270 4.16 -15.37 -29.33
CA ASN A 270 4.33 -16.32 -30.43
C ASN A 270 5.43 -17.36 -30.16
N SER A 271 5.59 -17.78 -28.90
CA SER A 271 6.58 -18.74 -28.44
C SER A 271 6.01 -20.09 -28.04
N CYS A 272 4.75 -20.39 -28.36
CA CYS A 272 4.18 -21.71 -28.19
C CYS A 272 4.92 -22.73 -29.07
N VAL A 273 4.91 -23.99 -28.66
CA VAL A 273 5.57 -25.10 -29.37
C VAL A 273 5.12 -25.15 -30.85
N ASN A 274 3.84 -24.92 -31.09
CA ASN A 274 3.32 -24.72 -32.44
C ASN A 274 2.93 -23.24 -32.58
N SER A 275 3.53 -22.53 -33.53
CA SER A 275 3.29 -21.11 -33.76
C SER A 275 1.84 -20.75 -34.11
N ARG A 276 1.00 -21.73 -34.49
CA ARG A 276 -0.43 -21.55 -34.75
C ARG A 276 -1.29 -21.76 -33.50
N SER A 277 -0.76 -22.43 -32.48
CA SER A 277 -1.48 -22.67 -31.22
C SER A 277 -1.49 -21.43 -30.34
N LYS A 278 -2.52 -21.29 -29.54
CA LYS A 278 -2.69 -20.20 -28.58
C LYS A 278 -2.10 -20.52 -27.22
N CYS A 279 -1.96 -21.82 -26.92
CA CYS A 279 -1.35 -22.40 -25.73
C CYS A 279 -0.45 -23.56 -26.14
N ASN A 280 0.49 -23.96 -25.28
CA ASN A 280 1.28 -25.17 -25.51
C ASN A 280 0.43 -26.44 -25.42
N CYS A 281 -0.53 -26.49 -24.49
CA CYS A 281 -1.46 -27.61 -24.34
C CYS A 281 -2.37 -27.80 -25.54
N ASP A 282 -2.72 -26.75 -26.26
CA ASP A 282 -3.55 -26.82 -27.48
C ASP A 282 -2.85 -27.52 -28.66
N ASN A 283 -1.61 -28.00 -28.48
CA ASN A 283 -0.96 -28.87 -29.45
C ASN A 283 -1.46 -30.33 -29.41
N ASN A 284 -2.11 -30.71 -28.34
CA ASN A 284 -2.78 -31.99 -28.12
C ASN A 284 -1.97 -33.20 -28.56
N ASP A 285 -0.76 -33.38 -28.03
CA ASP A 285 0.19 -34.40 -28.41
C ASP A 285 0.68 -35.25 -27.23
N ALA A 286 1.32 -36.40 -27.54
CA ALA A 286 1.87 -37.37 -26.57
C ALA A 286 3.15 -36.86 -25.86
N VAL A 287 3.20 -35.58 -25.54
CA VAL A 287 4.33 -34.97 -24.86
C VAL A 287 3.76 -34.13 -23.68
N TRP A 288 4.31 -34.33 -22.48
CA TRP A 288 3.97 -33.47 -21.37
C TRP A 288 4.32 -32.01 -21.68
N ARG A 289 3.31 -31.19 -21.68
CA ARG A 289 3.41 -29.74 -21.88
C ARG A 289 2.83 -29.00 -20.70
N GLN A 290 2.99 -27.69 -20.67
CA GLN A 290 2.36 -26.87 -19.66
C GLN A 290 2.13 -25.44 -20.15
N ASP A 291 1.10 -24.81 -19.58
CA ASP A 291 0.85 -23.39 -19.67
C ASP A 291 0.69 -22.83 -18.27
N SER A 292 1.44 -21.77 -17.95
CA SER A 292 1.45 -21.19 -16.60
C SER A 292 1.78 -19.71 -16.63
N GLY A 293 1.41 -19.03 -15.56
CA GLY A 293 1.74 -17.62 -15.35
C GLY A 293 0.85 -16.98 -14.30
N LEU A 294 0.94 -15.67 -14.16
CA LEU A 294 0.13 -14.88 -13.22
C LEU A 294 -1.14 -14.37 -13.91
N LEU A 295 -2.27 -14.53 -13.25
CA LEU A 295 -3.47 -13.78 -13.49
C LEU A 295 -3.36 -12.48 -12.71
N THR A 296 -3.51 -11.32 -13.35
CA THR A 296 -3.25 -10.00 -12.75
C THR A 296 -4.44 -9.04 -12.84
N ASP A 297 -5.52 -9.43 -13.52
CA ASP A 297 -6.75 -8.64 -13.54
C ASP A 297 -7.47 -8.75 -12.19
N LYS A 298 -7.17 -7.81 -11.30
CA LYS A 298 -7.73 -7.78 -9.95
C LYS A 298 -9.26 -7.65 -9.94
N THR A 299 -9.88 -7.17 -11.03
CA THR A 299 -11.35 -7.05 -11.13
C THR A 299 -12.03 -8.41 -11.28
N GLN A 300 -11.31 -9.41 -11.81
CA GLN A 300 -11.79 -10.77 -12.01
C GLN A 300 -11.31 -11.74 -10.90
N LEU A 301 -10.23 -11.40 -10.20
CA LEU A 301 -9.70 -12.18 -9.08
C LEU A 301 -10.56 -12.03 -7.81
N PRO A 302 -10.56 -13.04 -6.95
CA PRO A 302 -9.85 -14.32 -7.02
C PRO A 302 -10.53 -15.32 -7.97
N VAL A 303 -9.77 -16.36 -8.39
CA VAL A 303 -10.30 -17.52 -9.14
C VAL A 303 -11.35 -18.23 -8.28
N LYS A 304 -12.56 -18.39 -8.84
CA LYS A 304 -13.68 -19.04 -8.13
C LYS A 304 -13.75 -20.54 -8.39
N GLN A 305 -13.42 -20.95 -9.62
CA GLN A 305 -13.50 -22.34 -10.03
C GLN A 305 -12.51 -22.60 -11.17
N LEU A 306 -12.01 -23.83 -11.25
CA LEU A 306 -11.28 -24.35 -12.38
C LEU A 306 -12.13 -25.38 -13.12
N ARG A 307 -12.05 -25.37 -14.45
CA ARG A 307 -12.75 -26.29 -15.34
C ARG A 307 -11.78 -26.87 -16.34
N PHE A 308 -11.87 -28.21 -16.53
CA PHE A 308 -11.08 -28.94 -17.52
C PHE A 308 -11.90 -30.06 -18.12
N GLY A 309 -11.53 -30.47 -19.32
CA GLY A 309 -12.05 -31.65 -20.03
C GLY A 309 -10.92 -32.26 -20.84
N ASP A 310 -11.27 -33.08 -21.83
CA ASP A 310 -10.31 -33.73 -22.72
C ASP A 310 -9.21 -34.49 -21.93
N THR A 311 -9.69 -35.30 -20.93
CA THR A 311 -8.82 -36.09 -20.03
C THR A 311 -9.38 -37.49 -19.84
N THR A 312 -9.87 -38.11 -20.93
CA THR A 312 -10.30 -39.51 -20.90
C THR A 312 -9.42 -40.37 -21.76
N ARG A 313 -9.48 -41.66 -21.51
CA ARG A 313 -8.79 -42.62 -22.32
C ARG A 313 -9.59 -42.92 -23.60
N TYR A 314 -9.02 -42.59 -24.76
CA TYR A 314 -9.58 -42.96 -26.04
C TYR A 314 -8.76 -44.03 -26.73
N GLY A 315 -9.24 -45.28 -26.73
CA GLY A 315 -8.46 -46.43 -27.25
C GLY A 315 -7.16 -46.68 -26.48
N SER A 316 -6.03 -46.53 -27.16
CA SER A 316 -4.68 -46.63 -26.55
C SER A 316 -4.12 -45.28 -26.10
N ILE A 317 -4.83 -44.17 -26.35
CA ILE A 317 -4.39 -42.83 -25.99
C ILE A 317 -4.88 -42.54 -24.55
N ASP A 318 -3.94 -42.17 -23.70
CA ASP A 318 -4.17 -41.81 -22.32
C ASP A 318 -4.09 -40.30 -22.20
N GLU A 319 -5.22 -39.62 -21.99
CA GLU A 319 -5.35 -38.17 -21.92
C GLU A 319 -5.48 -37.75 -20.46
N LYS A 320 -4.68 -36.81 -20.03
CA LYS A 320 -4.72 -36.35 -18.63
C LYS A 320 -4.02 -35.03 -18.42
N GLY A 321 -4.32 -34.39 -17.32
CA GLY A 321 -3.67 -33.16 -16.91
C GLY A 321 -3.47 -33.03 -15.43
N TYR A 322 -2.74 -31.99 -15.04
CA TYR A 322 -2.63 -31.56 -13.65
C TYR A 322 -2.81 -30.05 -13.57
N HIS A 323 -3.62 -29.62 -12.62
CA HIS A 323 -3.71 -28.21 -12.33
C HIS A 323 -2.99 -27.84 -11.03
N THR A 324 -2.53 -26.60 -10.97
CA THR A 324 -2.02 -25.95 -9.76
C THR A 324 -2.50 -24.51 -9.75
N LEU A 325 -3.09 -24.08 -8.64
CA LEU A 325 -3.46 -22.69 -8.42
C LEU A 325 -2.67 -22.15 -7.22
N GLY A 326 -1.96 -21.05 -7.41
CA GLY A 326 -1.22 -20.40 -6.34
C GLY A 326 -2.12 -19.56 -5.43
N LYS A 327 -1.57 -19.14 -4.29
CA LYS A 327 -2.24 -18.24 -3.36
C LYS A 327 -2.63 -16.93 -4.03
N LEU A 328 -3.75 -16.35 -3.59
CA LEU A 328 -4.06 -14.97 -3.96
C LEU A 328 -3.10 -14.03 -3.20
N LYS A 329 -2.45 -13.14 -3.92
CA LYS A 329 -1.56 -12.11 -3.37
C LYS A 329 -2.05 -10.74 -3.79
N CYS A 330 -2.28 -9.83 -2.81
CA CYS A 330 -2.66 -8.45 -3.06
C CYS A 330 -1.71 -7.49 -2.36
N TYR A 331 -1.31 -6.41 -3.03
CA TYR A 331 -0.31 -5.47 -2.52
C TYR A 331 -0.44 -4.06 -3.10
N GLY A 332 0.16 -3.09 -2.41
CA GLY A 332 0.00 -1.67 -2.68
C GLY A 332 -1.36 -1.15 -2.23
N ILE A 333 -1.51 0.16 -2.14
CA ILE A 333 -2.73 0.84 -1.73
C ILE A 333 -3.40 1.43 -2.96
N ALA A 334 -4.68 1.16 -3.19
CA ALA A 334 -5.38 1.55 -4.42
C ALA A 334 -5.49 3.08 -4.61
N SER A 335 -5.50 3.85 -3.51
CA SER A 335 -5.58 5.32 -3.51
C SER A 335 -4.22 6.02 -3.68
N GLU A 336 -3.14 5.27 -3.82
CA GLU A 336 -1.77 5.73 -4.09
C GLU A 336 -1.31 5.29 -5.49
#